data_a78638f9d223389d24847e825cf8d815
#
_entry.id   a78638f9d223389d24847e825cf8d815
#
_cell.length_a   1.000
_cell.length_b   1.000
_cell.length_c   1.000
_cell.angle_alpha   90.00
_cell.angle_beta   90.00
_cell.angle_gamma   90.00
#
_symmetry.space_group_name_H-M   'P 1'
#
loop_
_entity.id
_entity.type
_entity.pdbx_description
1 polymer ?
#
loop_
_entity_poly.entity_id
_entity_poly.type
_entity_poly.pdbx_seq_one_letter_code
_entity_poly.pdbx_strand_id
1 'polypeptide(L)'
;MAVYDNCNFCCSCLFLSSWGDVMIRFLILFGYFILTLYLHLSGKLNQYINLHYSYLAYITMFLSLLLAIVQAYICFKRLKEHSHLHSFSAKLASFGLLSLPLLVGFTFPTVTLDSQTVSAKGYYFPLSEGIDKTIQEREGTSSQYLKPDTSRFYSKTAYENIVRKTADKYLTQSSIVITDENYLEVMEVIYDFPNEFEGKEIEFTGFVYNDPNYTNSQFVFRFGIMHCIADSGVFGLLTTGNTNQYENNTWVRVKGKISNRYHKELNQVLPTLEIQSFVKVDKPENPYVYKEF
;
A
#
# COMPACT_ATOMS: atom_id res chain seq x y z
N MET A 1 39.33 -58.39 -9.05
CA MET A 1 37.96 -58.80 -8.73
C MET A 1 37.41 -57.83 -7.66
N ALA A 2 36.28 -57.23 -7.89
CA ALA A 2 35.58 -56.28 -7.00
C ALA A 2 36.03 -54.80 -7.00
N VAL A 3 35.64 -54.04 -8.02
CA VAL A 3 35.43 -52.54 -7.94
C VAL A 3 34.40 -52.13 -9.01
N TYR A 4 33.20 -52.65 -9.00
CA TYR A 4 32.17 -52.23 -9.99
C TYR A 4 30.75 -52.15 -9.46
N ASP A 5 30.51 -52.07 -8.13
CA ASP A 5 29.12 -52.09 -7.63
C ASP A 5 28.65 -50.83 -6.89
N ASN A 6 29.38 -49.70 -6.91
CA ASN A 6 28.95 -48.50 -6.18
C ASN A 6 28.44 -47.31 -7.05
N CYS A 7 28.34 -47.49 -8.38
CA CYS A 7 27.93 -46.39 -9.27
C CYS A 7 26.43 -46.31 -9.51
N ASN A 8 25.69 -47.41 -9.36
CA ASN A 8 24.25 -47.43 -9.67
C ASN A 8 23.37 -46.75 -8.58
N PHE A 9 23.80 -46.76 -7.32
CA PHE A 9 23.09 -46.13 -6.23
C PHE A 9 23.24 -44.61 -6.29
N CYS A 10 24.39 -44.10 -6.67
CA CYS A 10 24.69 -42.68 -6.79
C CYS A 10 23.94 -42.02 -7.98
N CYS A 11 23.83 -42.71 -9.11
CA CYS A 11 23.05 -42.21 -10.27
C CYS A 11 21.56 -42.16 -10.03
N SER A 12 20.99 -43.15 -9.33
CA SER A 12 19.56 -43.14 -8.98
C SER A 12 19.21 -42.04 -7.98
N CYS A 13 20.05 -41.76 -6.99
CA CYS A 13 19.86 -40.66 -6.05
C CYS A 13 20.01 -39.29 -6.73
N LEU A 14 20.95 -39.10 -7.63
CA LEU A 14 21.12 -37.89 -8.43
C LEU A 14 19.95 -37.66 -9.39
N PHE A 15 19.40 -38.73 -9.96
CA PHE A 15 18.24 -38.64 -10.85
C PHE A 15 16.96 -38.34 -10.10
N LEU A 16 16.75 -38.89 -8.90
CA LEU A 16 15.63 -38.55 -8.02
C LEU A 16 15.72 -37.10 -7.50
N SER A 17 16.93 -36.59 -7.18
CA SER A 17 17.11 -35.20 -6.75
C SER A 17 16.83 -34.21 -7.88
N SER A 18 17.23 -34.48 -9.11
CA SER A 18 16.95 -33.65 -10.28
C SER A 18 15.46 -33.62 -10.61
N TRP A 19 14.76 -34.72 -10.46
CA TRP A 19 13.31 -34.78 -10.68
C TRP A 19 12.50 -34.04 -9.59
N GLY A 20 12.96 -34.16 -8.35
CA GLY A 20 12.40 -33.41 -7.23
C GLY A 20 12.53 -31.89 -7.43
N ASP A 21 13.67 -31.43 -7.93
CA ASP A 21 13.89 -30.00 -8.22
C ASP A 21 12.91 -29.46 -9.28
N VAL A 22 12.66 -30.22 -10.35
CA VAL A 22 11.71 -29.84 -11.42
C VAL A 22 10.27 -29.80 -10.89
N MET A 23 9.88 -30.79 -10.08
CA MET A 23 8.55 -30.83 -9.44
C MET A 23 8.34 -29.64 -8.49
N ILE A 24 9.32 -29.30 -7.68
CA ILE A 24 9.22 -28.16 -6.75
C ILE A 24 9.07 -26.85 -7.54
N ARG A 25 9.86 -26.65 -8.60
CA ARG A 25 9.73 -25.46 -9.46
C ARG A 25 8.34 -25.37 -10.09
N PHE A 26 7.81 -26.48 -10.60
CA PHE A 26 6.45 -26.53 -11.13
C PHE A 26 5.43 -26.12 -10.06
N LEU A 27 5.51 -26.69 -8.85
CA LEU A 27 4.58 -26.39 -7.76
C LEU A 27 4.63 -24.92 -7.35
N ILE A 28 5.82 -24.33 -7.28
CA ILE A 28 6.00 -22.92 -6.95
C ILE A 28 5.36 -22.04 -8.03
N LEU A 29 5.67 -22.27 -9.31
CA LEU A 29 5.12 -21.47 -10.41
C LEU A 29 3.61 -21.61 -10.53
N PHE A 30 3.10 -22.82 -10.40
CA PHE A 30 1.67 -23.08 -10.39
C PHE A 30 0.98 -22.47 -9.16
N GLY A 31 1.65 -22.48 -8.01
CA GLY A 31 1.19 -21.79 -6.80
C GLY A 31 1.03 -20.29 -7.01
N TYR A 32 1.99 -19.62 -7.67
CA TYR A 32 1.88 -18.20 -8.00
C TYR A 32 0.72 -17.93 -8.96
N PHE A 33 0.53 -18.79 -9.96
CA PHE A 33 -0.64 -18.67 -10.85
C PHE A 33 -1.96 -18.76 -10.06
N ILE A 34 -2.11 -19.75 -9.19
CA ILE A 34 -3.33 -19.94 -8.38
C ILE A 34 -3.54 -18.77 -7.41
N LEU A 35 -2.48 -18.29 -6.76
CA LEU A 35 -2.57 -17.15 -5.84
C LEU A 35 -3.03 -15.88 -6.56
N THR A 36 -2.41 -15.54 -7.69
CA THR A 36 -2.79 -14.36 -8.47
C THR A 36 -4.21 -14.48 -9.03
N LEU A 37 -4.59 -15.65 -9.51
CA LEU A 37 -5.95 -15.94 -9.96
C LEU A 37 -6.96 -15.77 -8.82
N TYR A 38 -6.66 -16.31 -7.64
CA TYR A 38 -7.52 -16.16 -6.46
C TYR A 38 -7.70 -14.68 -6.08
N LEU A 39 -6.64 -13.88 -6.05
CA LEU A 39 -6.73 -12.46 -5.73
C LEU A 39 -7.59 -11.69 -6.74
N HIS A 40 -7.52 -12.04 -8.02
CA HIS A 40 -8.39 -11.47 -9.05
C HIS A 40 -9.86 -11.84 -8.86
N LEU A 41 -10.14 -13.14 -8.73
CA LEU A 41 -11.51 -13.63 -8.64
C LEU A 41 -12.21 -13.22 -7.34
N SER A 42 -11.45 -13.07 -6.24
CA SER A 42 -11.98 -12.63 -4.95
C SER A 42 -12.13 -11.11 -4.82
N GLY A 43 -11.68 -10.32 -5.81
CA GLY A 43 -11.69 -8.85 -5.75
C GLY A 43 -10.68 -8.26 -4.73
N LYS A 44 -9.81 -9.08 -4.12
CA LYS A 44 -8.89 -8.65 -3.08
C LYS A 44 -7.60 -8.02 -3.61
N LEU A 45 -7.41 -8.00 -4.91
CA LEU A 45 -6.22 -7.41 -5.54
C LEU A 45 -6.06 -5.93 -5.18
N ASN A 46 -7.18 -5.20 -5.07
CA ASN A 46 -7.22 -3.80 -4.67
C ASN A 46 -6.61 -3.53 -3.28
N GLN A 47 -6.57 -4.54 -2.40
CA GLN A 47 -5.96 -4.40 -1.07
C GLN A 47 -4.42 -4.44 -1.12
N TYR A 48 -3.84 -4.86 -2.23
CA TYR A 48 -2.38 -5.02 -2.38
C TYR A 48 -1.76 -4.01 -3.34
N ILE A 49 -2.46 -3.68 -4.41
CA ILE A 49 -1.95 -2.77 -5.45
C ILE A 49 -3.04 -1.78 -5.90
N ASN A 50 -2.60 -0.63 -6.40
CA ASN A 50 -3.47 0.28 -7.12
C ASN A 50 -3.93 -0.40 -8.42
N LEU A 51 -5.24 -0.40 -8.68
CA LEU A 51 -5.84 -1.06 -9.83
C LEU A 51 -5.37 -0.53 -11.19
N HIS A 52 -4.81 0.68 -11.22
CA HIS A 52 -4.12 1.22 -12.40
C HIS A 52 -2.99 0.27 -12.87
N TYR A 53 -2.33 -0.42 -11.94
CA TYR A 53 -1.26 -1.38 -12.21
C TYR A 53 -1.73 -2.83 -12.29
N SER A 54 -3.04 -3.10 -12.37
CA SER A 54 -3.59 -4.45 -12.47
C SER A 54 -3.04 -5.27 -13.64
N TYR A 55 -2.63 -4.59 -14.73
CA TYR A 55 -2.01 -5.24 -15.88
C TYR A 55 -0.72 -6.00 -15.51
N LEU A 56 0.04 -5.55 -14.51
CA LEU A 56 1.23 -6.27 -14.01
C LEU A 56 0.85 -7.60 -13.36
N ALA A 57 -0.28 -7.65 -12.64
CA ALA A 57 -0.79 -8.88 -12.07
C ALA A 57 -1.27 -9.85 -13.15
N TYR A 58 -1.90 -9.36 -14.24
CA TYR A 58 -2.25 -10.19 -15.40
C TYR A 58 -1.02 -10.75 -16.10
N ILE A 59 0.03 -9.94 -16.30
CA ILE A 59 1.31 -10.38 -16.86
C ILE A 59 1.92 -11.47 -15.97
N THR A 60 1.95 -11.26 -14.65
CA THR A 60 2.49 -12.25 -13.70
C THR A 60 1.70 -13.55 -13.74
N MET A 61 0.38 -13.48 -13.80
CA MET A 61 -0.50 -14.66 -13.92
C MET A 61 -0.22 -15.43 -15.22
N PHE A 62 -0.10 -14.74 -16.35
CA PHE A 62 0.20 -15.36 -17.63
C PHE A 62 1.58 -16.01 -17.66
N LEU A 63 2.61 -15.28 -17.22
CA LEU A 63 4.00 -15.79 -17.21
C LEU A 63 4.17 -16.97 -16.27
N SER A 64 3.56 -16.92 -15.07
CA SER A 64 3.66 -18.04 -14.13
C SER A 64 2.99 -19.30 -14.67
N LEU A 65 1.84 -19.18 -15.35
CA LEU A 65 1.17 -20.29 -16.02
C LEU A 65 2.02 -20.85 -17.17
N LEU A 66 2.54 -19.98 -18.04
CA LEU A 66 3.41 -20.37 -19.15
C LEU A 66 4.62 -21.15 -18.67
N LEU A 67 5.32 -20.61 -17.66
CA LEU A 67 6.50 -21.26 -17.08
C LEU A 67 6.13 -22.58 -16.36
N ALA A 68 4.98 -22.66 -15.71
CA ALA A 68 4.48 -23.90 -15.11
C ALA A 68 4.23 -24.97 -16.20
N ILE A 69 3.63 -24.60 -17.35
CA ILE A 69 3.45 -25.52 -18.48
C ILE A 69 4.78 -26.03 -19.01
N VAL A 70 5.78 -25.13 -19.16
CA VAL A 70 7.14 -25.51 -19.60
C VAL A 70 7.77 -26.49 -18.61
N GLN A 71 7.66 -26.23 -17.31
CA GLN A 71 8.20 -27.13 -16.27
C GLN A 71 7.45 -28.49 -16.27
N ALA A 72 6.15 -28.49 -16.46
CA ALA A 72 5.37 -29.71 -16.62
C ALA A 72 5.84 -30.52 -17.83
N TYR A 73 6.07 -29.88 -18.98
CA TYR A 73 6.61 -30.52 -20.18
C TYR A 73 7.98 -31.15 -19.94
N ILE A 74 8.90 -30.42 -19.30
CA ILE A 74 10.23 -30.94 -18.93
C ILE A 74 10.11 -32.16 -18.02
N CYS A 75 9.21 -32.09 -17.04
CA CYS A 75 8.92 -33.18 -16.12
C CYS A 75 8.39 -34.42 -16.87
N PHE A 76 7.40 -34.27 -17.75
CA PHE A 76 6.83 -35.38 -18.52
C PHE A 76 7.83 -36.01 -19.50
N LYS A 77 8.64 -35.20 -20.17
CA LYS A 77 9.67 -35.68 -21.13
C LYS A 77 10.91 -36.15 -20.45
N ARG A 78 11.05 -36.03 -19.11
CA ARG A 78 12.21 -36.40 -18.33
C ARG A 78 13.52 -35.81 -18.89
N LEU A 79 13.46 -34.58 -19.34
CA LEU A 79 14.62 -33.88 -19.87
C LEU A 79 15.60 -33.60 -18.74
N LYS A 80 16.90 -33.78 -19.03
CA LYS A 80 17.97 -33.45 -18.06
C LYS A 80 18.12 -31.92 -18.01
N GLU A 81 17.84 -31.34 -16.85
CA GLU A 81 18.16 -29.93 -16.57
C GLU A 81 19.51 -29.84 -15.84
N HIS A 82 20.32 -28.89 -16.26
CA HIS A 82 21.50 -28.48 -15.51
C HIS A 82 21.09 -27.45 -14.44
N SER A 83 21.18 -27.86 -13.18
CA SER A 83 21.03 -26.93 -12.06
C SER A 83 22.39 -26.30 -11.73
N HIS A 84 22.42 -24.96 -11.67
CA HIS A 84 23.60 -24.23 -11.22
C HIS A 84 23.77 -24.27 -9.68
N LEU A 85 22.77 -24.78 -8.97
CA LEU A 85 22.80 -24.93 -7.50
C LEU A 85 23.33 -26.35 -7.18
N HIS A 86 24.59 -26.43 -6.81
CA HIS A 86 25.25 -27.72 -6.51
C HIS A 86 25.08 -28.16 -5.05
N SER A 87 24.89 -27.23 -4.11
CA SER A 87 24.71 -27.52 -2.69
C SER A 87 23.23 -27.74 -2.32
N PHE A 88 22.97 -28.76 -1.51
CA PHE A 88 21.62 -29.01 -0.97
C PHE A 88 21.10 -27.83 -0.16
N SER A 89 21.96 -27.21 0.66
CA SER A 89 21.60 -26.01 1.43
C SER A 89 21.22 -24.82 0.55
N ALA A 90 21.92 -24.60 -0.57
CA ALA A 90 21.60 -23.55 -1.52
C ALA A 90 20.26 -23.80 -2.23
N LYS A 91 19.95 -25.05 -2.58
CA LYS A 91 18.65 -25.43 -3.15
C LYS A 91 17.52 -25.21 -2.16
N LEU A 92 17.70 -25.68 -0.91
CA LEU A 92 16.70 -25.51 0.15
C LEU A 92 16.44 -24.02 0.44
N ALA A 93 17.49 -23.22 0.52
CA ALA A 93 17.36 -21.77 0.72
C ALA A 93 16.62 -21.09 -0.44
N SER A 94 16.96 -21.44 -1.71
CA SER A 94 16.31 -20.85 -2.88
C SER A 94 14.83 -21.22 -2.97
N PHE A 95 14.49 -22.50 -2.80
CA PHE A 95 13.09 -22.94 -2.85
C PHE A 95 12.30 -22.43 -1.64
N GLY A 96 12.91 -22.40 -0.45
CA GLY A 96 12.29 -21.82 0.75
C GLY A 96 11.98 -20.35 0.56
N LEU A 97 12.92 -19.56 0.05
CA LEU A 97 12.73 -18.14 -0.21
C LEU A 97 11.63 -17.89 -1.26
N LEU A 98 11.62 -18.67 -2.35
CA LEU A 98 10.60 -18.54 -3.40
C LEU A 98 9.21 -19.02 -2.97
N SER A 99 9.12 -20.00 -2.08
CA SER A 99 7.82 -20.47 -1.57
C SER A 99 7.27 -19.64 -0.41
N LEU A 100 8.11 -18.84 0.26
CA LEU A 100 7.69 -18.03 1.41
C LEU A 100 6.50 -17.10 1.11
N PRO A 101 6.47 -16.31 0.01
CA PRO A 101 5.32 -15.48 -0.31
C PRO A 101 4.04 -16.29 -0.56
N LEU A 102 4.15 -17.50 -1.13
CA LEU A 102 3.01 -18.39 -1.32
C LEU A 102 2.46 -18.90 0.02
N LEU A 103 3.35 -19.33 0.91
CA LEU A 103 2.95 -19.77 2.25
C LEU A 103 2.23 -18.63 2.98
N VAL A 104 2.80 -17.43 2.97
CA VAL A 104 2.17 -16.25 3.58
C VAL A 104 0.81 -15.95 2.93
N GLY A 105 0.75 -15.92 1.59
CA GLY A 105 -0.46 -15.57 0.86
C GLY A 105 -1.62 -16.55 1.01
N PHE A 106 -1.33 -17.85 1.27
CA PHE A 106 -2.37 -18.85 1.51
C PHE A 106 -2.73 -19.05 2.98
N THR A 107 -1.80 -18.81 3.90
CA THR A 107 -2.01 -19.10 5.34
C THR A 107 -2.53 -17.91 6.13
N PHE A 108 -2.12 -16.70 5.78
CA PHE A 108 -2.53 -15.51 6.51
C PHE A 108 -3.74 -14.85 5.84
N PRO A 109 -4.78 -14.49 6.64
CA PRO A 109 -5.90 -13.73 6.13
C PRO A 109 -5.45 -12.33 5.70
N THR A 110 -6.09 -11.80 4.68
CA THR A 110 -5.91 -10.39 4.30
C THR A 110 -6.45 -9.49 5.40
N VAL A 111 -5.59 -8.68 6.00
CA VAL A 111 -5.96 -7.69 7.01
C VAL A 111 -5.87 -6.31 6.39
N THR A 112 -6.92 -5.51 6.55
CA THR A 112 -6.90 -4.12 6.11
C THR A 112 -6.10 -3.26 7.10
N LEU A 113 -5.39 -2.27 6.57
CA LEU A 113 -4.67 -1.28 7.37
C LEU A 113 -5.68 -0.53 8.27
N ASP A 114 -5.26 -0.23 9.50
CA ASP A 114 -6.10 0.34 10.53
C ASP A 114 -5.33 1.34 11.42
N SER A 115 -5.95 1.79 12.52
CA SER A 115 -5.36 2.70 13.48
C SER A 115 -4.07 2.19 14.13
N GLN A 116 -3.88 0.87 14.26
CA GLN A 116 -2.63 0.31 14.77
C GLN A 116 -1.49 0.54 13.79
N THR A 117 -1.79 0.45 12.49
CA THR A 117 -0.82 0.77 11.44
C THR A 117 -0.45 2.26 11.47
N VAL A 118 -1.42 3.16 11.72
CA VAL A 118 -1.15 4.59 11.90
C VAL A 118 -0.22 4.83 13.09
N SER A 119 -0.49 4.17 14.22
CA SER A 119 0.35 4.26 15.42
C SER A 119 1.77 3.74 15.19
N ALA A 120 1.92 2.68 14.40
CA ALA A 120 3.22 2.05 14.13
C ALA A 120 4.06 2.79 13.08
N LYS A 121 3.43 3.28 12.00
CA LYS A 121 4.11 4.02 10.92
C LYS A 121 4.26 5.51 11.20
N GLY A 122 3.44 6.06 12.09
CA GLY A 122 3.27 7.49 12.25
C GLY A 122 2.41 8.09 11.14
N TYR A 123 2.13 9.38 11.24
CA TYR A 123 1.48 10.17 10.21
C TYR A 123 2.22 11.50 10.03
N TYR A 124 2.16 12.04 8.82
CA TYR A 124 2.83 13.26 8.45
C TYR A 124 1.97 14.06 7.48
N PHE A 125 1.90 15.36 7.68
CA PHE A 125 1.21 16.28 6.77
C PHE A 125 2.25 16.98 5.90
N PRO A 126 2.32 16.69 4.59
CA PRO A 126 3.27 17.31 3.68
C PRO A 126 2.79 18.73 3.33
N LEU A 127 3.10 19.71 4.16
CA LEU A 127 2.83 21.11 3.88
C LEU A 127 3.94 21.69 3.01
N SER A 128 3.58 22.41 1.93
CA SER A 128 4.55 22.85 0.92
C SER A 128 5.36 24.09 1.31
N GLU A 129 4.93 24.88 2.29
CA GLU A 129 5.58 26.15 2.63
C GLU A 129 6.09 26.19 4.07
N GLY A 130 7.41 26.42 4.20
CA GLY A 130 8.02 27.05 5.36
C GLY A 130 8.58 26.15 6.45
N ILE A 131 8.67 24.84 6.26
CA ILE A 131 9.31 23.96 7.27
C ILE A 131 10.74 23.67 6.88
N ASP A 132 11.63 24.22 7.66
CA ASP A 132 13.07 23.94 7.63
C ASP A 132 13.30 22.42 7.70
N LYS A 133 14.03 21.86 6.73
CA LYS A 133 14.36 20.43 6.64
C LYS A 133 15.05 19.86 7.87
N THR A 134 15.46 20.72 8.80
CA THR A 134 16.14 20.41 10.05
C THR A 134 15.28 19.75 11.14
N ILE A 135 13.93 19.72 10.98
CA ILE A 135 13.03 19.05 11.95
C ILE A 135 12.79 17.59 11.57
N GLN A 136 13.21 17.16 10.41
CA GLN A 136 12.95 15.86 9.82
C GLN A 136 13.78 14.69 10.39
N GLU A 137 14.78 14.98 11.21
CA GLU A 137 15.69 13.98 11.80
C GLU A 137 15.47 13.82 13.31
N ARG A 138 14.23 13.77 13.79
CA ARG A 138 13.99 13.21 15.11
C ARG A 138 13.99 11.69 15.01
N GLU A 139 15.03 11.11 15.61
CA GLU A 139 15.24 9.69 15.81
C GLU A 139 13.93 8.95 16.19
N GLY A 140 13.54 7.98 15.37
CA GLY A 140 12.56 6.96 15.72
C GLY A 140 11.21 6.99 15.03
N THR A 141 10.86 8.01 14.24
CA THR A 141 9.65 7.99 13.41
C THR A 141 10.04 7.87 11.94
N SER A 142 9.81 6.70 11.33
CA SER A 142 9.91 6.57 9.88
C SER A 142 8.73 7.32 9.26
N SER A 143 8.94 8.61 8.95
CA SER A 143 8.00 9.39 8.18
C SER A 143 7.99 8.88 6.74
N GLN A 144 6.91 8.24 6.34
CA GLN A 144 6.75 7.79 4.97
C GLN A 144 6.31 8.99 4.13
N TYR A 145 7.18 9.43 3.23
CA TYR A 145 6.86 10.47 2.26
C TYR A 145 5.81 9.96 1.27
N LEU A 146 4.66 10.61 1.28
CA LEU A 146 3.56 10.30 0.36
C LEU A 146 3.63 11.12 -0.94
N LYS A 147 4.50 12.12 -0.99
CA LYS A 147 4.82 12.78 -2.27
C LYS A 147 5.82 11.92 -3.03
N PRO A 148 5.45 11.36 -4.20
CA PRO A 148 6.43 10.71 -5.03
C PRO A 148 7.52 11.74 -5.39
N ASP A 149 8.79 11.36 -5.28
CA ASP A 149 9.88 12.19 -5.78
C ASP A 149 9.81 12.23 -7.32
N THR A 150 9.03 13.16 -7.83
CA THR A 150 8.86 13.39 -9.26
C THR A 150 9.94 14.32 -9.82
N SER A 151 10.90 14.78 -9.00
CA SER A 151 11.95 15.71 -9.38
C SER A 151 12.79 15.25 -10.57
N ARG A 152 12.84 13.93 -10.82
CA ARG A 152 13.51 13.33 -11.99
C ARG A 152 12.70 13.44 -13.28
N PHE A 153 11.37 13.63 -13.20
CA PHE A 153 10.47 13.60 -14.35
C PHE A 153 9.82 14.96 -14.63
N TYR A 154 9.64 15.78 -13.59
CA TYR A 154 9.04 17.10 -13.71
C TYR A 154 9.94 18.15 -13.06
N SER A 155 10.11 19.28 -13.73
CA SER A 155 10.69 20.43 -13.05
C SER A 155 9.77 20.85 -11.90
N LYS A 156 10.33 21.39 -10.82
CA LYS A 156 9.56 21.88 -9.65
C LYS A 156 8.40 22.78 -10.09
N THR A 157 8.65 23.69 -11.04
CA THR A 157 7.66 24.58 -11.64
C THR A 157 6.55 23.87 -12.41
N ALA A 158 6.83 22.76 -13.09
CA ALA A 158 5.80 22.01 -13.80
C ALA A 158 4.88 21.28 -12.81
N TYR A 159 5.42 20.72 -11.74
CA TYR A 159 4.64 20.11 -10.69
C TYR A 159 3.76 21.14 -9.97
N GLU A 160 4.32 22.28 -9.54
CA GLU A 160 3.59 23.38 -8.91
C GLU A 160 2.43 23.87 -9.78
N ASN A 161 2.63 23.98 -11.08
CA ASN A 161 1.58 24.37 -12.02
C ASN A 161 0.44 23.36 -12.12
N ILE A 162 0.74 22.04 -12.08
CA ILE A 162 -0.27 20.99 -12.09
C ILE A 162 -1.09 21.04 -10.82
N VAL A 163 -0.43 21.08 -9.64
CA VAL A 163 -1.10 21.13 -8.35
C VAL A 163 -1.92 22.40 -8.22
N ARG A 164 -1.40 23.54 -8.71
CA ARG A 164 -2.14 24.81 -8.71
C ARG A 164 -3.40 24.75 -9.56
N LYS A 165 -3.31 24.22 -10.78
CA LYS A 165 -4.49 24.03 -11.64
C LYS A 165 -5.56 23.16 -10.99
N THR A 166 -5.13 22.14 -10.28
CA THR A 166 -6.00 21.26 -9.51
C THR A 166 -6.65 21.99 -8.34
N ALA A 167 -5.87 22.80 -7.59
CA ALA A 167 -6.40 23.63 -6.52
C ALA A 167 -7.47 24.60 -7.03
N ASP A 168 -7.22 25.30 -8.14
CA ASP A 168 -8.16 26.25 -8.75
C ASP A 168 -9.51 25.60 -9.09
N LYS A 169 -9.51 24.33 -9.53
CA LYS A 169 -10.75 23.56 -9.79
C LYS A 169 -11.64 23.45 -8.54
N TYR A 170 -11.03 23.25 -7.37
CA TYR A 170 -11.78 23.10 -6.11
C TYR A 170 -12.04 24.44 -5.42
N LEU A 171 -11.17 25.42 -5.58
CA LEU A 171 -11.34 26.75 -5.00
C LEU A 171 -12.57 27.50 -5.56
N THR A 172 -13.01 27.19 -6.78
CA THR A 172 -14.23 27.74 -7.36
C THR A 172 -15.51 27.21 -6.73
N GLN A 173 -15.46 26.08 -6.03
CA GLN A 173 -16.61 25.43 -5.41
C GLN A 173 -16.89 26.04 -4.03
N SER A 174 -18.15 26.20 -3.67
CA SER A 174 -18.57 26.69 -2.34
C SER A 174 -18.48 25.59 -1.27
N SER A 175 -18.73 24.35 -1.65
CA SER A 175 -18.63 23.15 -0.82
C SER A 175 -18.01 22.03 -1.64
N ILE A 176 -17.08 21.30 -1.06
CA ILE A 176 -16.33 20.23 -1.72
C ILE A 176 -16.75 18.89 -1.12
N VAL A 177 -17.38 18.03 -1.93
CA VAL A 177 -17.66 16.65 -1.54
C VAL A 177 -16.49 15.79 -2.02
N ILE A 178 -15.80 15.17 -1.06
CA ILE A 178 -14.64 14.34 -1.30
C ILE A 178 -15.11 12.90 -1.43
N THR A 179 -14.98 12.34 -2.62
CA THR A 179 -15.31 10.95 -2.97
C THR A 179 -14.06 10.06 -2.94
N ASP A 180 -14.23 8.76 -3.14
CA ASP A 180 -13.10 7.82 -3.16
C ASP A 180 -12.12 8.13 -4.31
N GLU A 181 -12.63 8.63 -5.45
CA GLU A 181 -11.85 8.92 -6.65
C GLU A 181 -11.00 10.19 -6.48
N ASN A 182 -11.55 11.24 -5.85
CA ASN A 182 -10.86 12.52 -5.73
C ASN A 182 -10.19 12.74 -4.37
N TYR A 183 -10.23 11.75 -3.47
CA TYR A 183 -9.79 11.90 -2.09
C TYR A 183 -8.34 12.37 -1.96
N LEU A 184 -7.42 11.69 -2.64
CA LEU A 184 -6.00 12.03 -2.56
C LEU A 184 -5.70 13.36 -3.23
N GLU A 185 -6.34 13.64 -4.37
CA GLU A 185 -6.21 14.90 -5.10
C GLU A 185 -6.63 16.09 -4.24
N VAL A 186 -7.80 16.00 -3.58
CA VAL A 186 -8.31 17.09 -2.74
C VAL A 186 -7.49 17.27 -1.47
N MET A 187 -7.09 16.18 -0.80
CA MET A 187 -6.24 16.27 0.38
C MET A 187 -4.88 16.87 0.06
N GLU A 188 -4.28 16.52 -1.09
CA GLU A 188 -3.01 17.07 -1.54
C GLU A 188 -3.09 18.58 -1.71
N VAL A 189 -4.12 19.11 -2.40
CA VAL A 189 -4.26 20.56 -2.60
C VAL A 189 -4.59 21.30 -1.30
N ILE A 190 -5.33 20.69 -0.38
CA ILE A 190 -5.58 21.28 0.95
C ILE A 190 -4.27 21.41 1.75
N TYR A 191 -3.38 20.41 1.67
CA TYR A 191 -2.08 20.46 2.35
C TYR A 191 -1.11 21.44 1.68
N ASP A 192 -1.16 21.56 0.36
CA ASP A 192 -0.27 22.45 -0.38
C ASP A 192 -0.70 23.93 -0.32
N PHE A 193 -2.01 24.20 -0.21
CA PHE A 193 -2.57 25.55 -0.17
C PHE A 193 -3.51 25.79 1.03
N PRO A 194 -3.10 25.51 2.27
CA PRO A 194 -4.02 25.52 3.43
C PRO A 194 -4.72 26.86 3.64
N ASN A 195 -4.02 27.97 3.38
CA ASN A 195 -4.58 29.31 3.55
C ASN A 195 -5.68 29.65 2.53
N GLU A 196 -5.62 29.07 1.33
CA GLU A 196 -6.61 29.32 0.30
C GLU A 196 -7.88 28.49 0.50
N PHE A 197 -7.75 27.35 1.17
CA PHE A 197 -8.88 26.50 1.53
C PHE A 197 -9.52 26.89 2.89
N GLU A 198 -8.96 27.84 3.63
CA GLU A 198 -9.53 28.28 4.89
C GLU A 198 -10.97 28.77 4.72
N GLY A 199 -11.87 28.33 5.60
CA GLY A 199 -13.29 28.63 5.54
C GLY A 199 -14.11 27.85 4.53
N LYS A 200 -13.46 27.05 3.64
CA LYS A 200 -14.16 26.16 2.71
C LYS A 200 -14.87 25.05 3.45
N GLU A 201 -16.08 24.74 3.01
CA GLU A 201 -16.85 23.62 3.52
C GLU A 201 -16.46 22.35 2.76
N ILE A 202 -16.14 21.29 3.52
CA ILE A 202 -15.82 19.98 2.95
C ILE A 202 -16.60 18.87 3.63
N GLU A 203 -16.85 17.79 2.89
CA GLU A 203 -17.44 16.56 3.40
C GLU A 203 -16.63 15.36 2.90
N PHE A 204 -16.27 14.44 3.82
CA PHE A 204 -15.57 13.21 3.46
C PHE A 204 -15.84 12.07 4.43
N THR A 205 -15.46 10.85 4.03
CA THR A 205 -15.61 9.63 4.84
C THR A 205 -14.24 9.07 5.17
N GLY A 206 -14.03 8.67 6.43
CA GLY A 206 -12.80 8.04 6.89
C GLY A 206 -12.99 7.28 8.20
N PHE A 207 -11.93 6.69 8.71
CA PHE A 207 -11.91 6.05 10.02
C PHE A 207 -11.29 6.97 11.08
N VAL A 208 -11.79 6.86 12.30
CA VAL A 208 -11.31 7.63 13.44
C VAL A 208 -9.99 7.08 13.94
N TYR A 209 -9.06 8.00 14.20
CA TYR A 209 -7.82 7.74 14.92
C TYR A 209 -7.69 8.73 16.09
N ASN A 210 -7.56 8.18 17.29
CA ASN A 210 -7.34 8.93 18.52
C ASN A 210 -5.86 8.93 18.85
N ASP A 211 -5.21 10.06 18.67
CA ASP A 211 -3.83 10.25 19.10
C ASP A 211 -3.80 10.65 20.58
N PRO A 212 -2.98 9.99 21.42
CA PRO A 212 -2.86 10.32 22.84
C PRO A 212 -2.47 11.77 23.14
N ASN A 213 -1.84 12.47 22.20
CA ASN A 213 -1.44 13.86 22.35
C ASN A 213 -2.59 14.85 22.11
N TYR A 214 -3.74 14.40 21.57
CA TYR A 214 -4.88 15.23 21.21
C TYR A 214 -6.16 14.79 21.91
N THR A 215 -6.33 15.17 23.19
CA THR A 215 -7.42 14.65 24.06
C THR A 215 -8.82 15.09 23.66
N ASN A 216 -8.96 16.23 22.98
CA ASN A 216 -10.27 16.83 22.62
C ASN A 216 -10.51 16.89 21.11
N SER A 217 -9.73 16.16 20.33
CA SER A 217 -9.78 16.18 18.89
C SER A 217 -9.52 14.77 18.36
N GLN A 218 -10.09 14.46 17.21
CA GLN A 218 -9.93 13.13 16.59
C GLN A 218 -9.46 13.34 15.15
N PHE A 219 -8.53 12.52 14.71
CA PHE A 219 -8.20 12.47 13.30
C PHE A 219 -9.22 11.60 12.57
N VAL A 220 -9.57 12.02 11.36
CA VAL A 220 -10.34 11.20 10.43
C VAL A 220 -9.48 10.94 9.21
N PHE A 221 -9.09 9.69 9.04
CA PHE A 221 -8.12 9.25 8.05
C PHE A 221 -8.67 8.24 7.06
N ARG A 222 -8.07 8.19 5.88
CA ARG A 222 -8.11 7.04 4.97
C ARG A 222 -6.70 6.66 4.55
N PHE A 223 -6.48 5.37 4.30
CA PHE A 223 -5.24 4.93 3.70
C PHE A 223 -5.29 5.15 2.19
N GLY A 224 -4.31 5.90 1.69
CA GLY A 224 -4.06 6.06 0.27
C GLY A 224 -2.98 5.10 -0.21
N ILE A 225 -3.21 4.45 -1.34
CA ILE A 225 -2.25 3.57 -2.01
C ILE A 225 -1.81 4.25 -3.31
N MET A 226 -0.49 4.48 -3.44
CA MET A 226 0.09 5.05 -4.67
C MET A 226 0.28 3.96 -5.73
N HIS A 227 1.16 2.99 -5.48
CA HIS A 227 1.43 1.86 -6.35
C HIS A 227 1.02 0.53 -5.71
N CYS A 228 1.42 0.29 -4.46
CA CYS A 228 1.11 -0.91 -3.71
C CYS A 228 0.97 -0.64 -2.21
N ILE A 229 0.53 -1.62 -1.44
CA ILE A 229 0.30 -1.49 0.00
C ILE A 229 1.56 -1.08 0.78
N ALA A 230 2.75 -1.38 0.26
CA ALA A 230 4.01 -1.02 0.91
C ALA A 230 4.25 0.50 0.94
N ASP A 231 3.77 1.22 -0.06
CA ASP A 231 3.85 2.67 -0.17
C ASP A 231 2.58 3.40 0.30
N SER A 232 1.71 2.69 1.03
CA SER A 232 0.50 3.27 1.59
C SER A 232 0.80 4.28 2.69
N GLY A 233 0.03 5.34 2.75
CA GLY A 233 0.05 6.33 3.82
C GLY A 233 -1.34 6.77 4.21
N VAL A 234 -1.46 7.54 5.29
CA VAL A 234 -2.73 8.07 5.75
C VAL A 234 -2.92 9.52 5.30
N PHE A 235 -4.13 9.82 4.86
CA PHE A 235 -4.59 11.13 4.46
C PHE A 235 -5.87 11.47 5.21
N GLY A 236 -6.03 12.71 5.63
CA GLY A 236 -7.21 13.19 6.31
C GLY A 236 -6.91 14.41 7.16
N LEU A 237 -7.81 14.79 8.03
CA LEU A 237 -7.71 16.02 8.82
C LEU A 237 -7.95 15.75 10.30
N LEU A 238 -7.33 16.57 11.13
CA LEU A 238 -7.72 16.70 12.53
C LEU A 238 -9.07 17.38 12.60
N THR A 239 -9.96 16.86 13.43
CA THR A 239 -11.32 17.41 13.62
C THR A 239 -11.43 18.06 14.98
N THR A 240 -12.12 19.20 15.05
CA THR A 240 -12.37 19.96 16.28
C THR A 240 -13.83 20.36 16.40
N GLY A 241 -14.27 20.69 17.64
CA GLY A 241 -15.66 21.11 17.90
C GLY A 241 -16.64 19.94 17.97
N ASN A 242 -16.15 18.71 18.01
CA ASN A 242 -16.97 17.52 18.09
C ASN A 242 -17.40 17.22 19.54
N THR A 243 -18.69 17.00 19.74
CA THR A 243 -19.26 16.55 21.02
C THR A 243 -19.29 15.02 21.16
N ASN A 244 -19.28 14.30 20.04
CA ASN A 244 -19.27 12.84 20.01
C ASN A 244 -17.85 12.35 19.78
N GLN A 245 -17.34 11.58 20.72
CA GLN A 245 -16.07 10.88 20.54
C GLN A 245 -16.33 9.43 20.14
N TYR A 246 -15.68 9.01 19.08
CA TYR A 246 -15.74 7.64 18.58
C TYR A 246 -14.44 6.88 18.88
N GLU A 247 -14.56 5.58 19.02
CA GLU A 247 -13.40 4.70 19.18
C GLU A 247 -12.57 4.60 17.89
N ASN A 248 -11.31 4.23 18.04
CA ASN A 248 -10.42 3.95 16.90
C ASN A 248 -11.08 2.98 15.92
N ASN A 249 -10.82 3.17 14.63
CA ASN A 249 -11.36 2.37 13.52
C ASN A 249 -12.89 2.50 13.30
N THR A 250 -13.58 3.36 14.06
CA THR A 250 -14.97 3.70 13.71
C THR A 250 -15.00 4.51 12.43
N TRP A 251 -15.80 4.07 11.45
CA TRP A 251 -16.00 4.80 10.21
C TRP A 251 -17.02 5.90 10.39
N VAL A 252 -16.68 7.08 9.91
CA VAL A 252 -17.48 8.29 10.05
C VAL A 252 -17.52 9.08 8.76
N ARG A 253 -18.66 9.73 8.54
CA ARG A 253 -18.78 10.79 7.54
C ARG A 253 -18.74 12.12 8.29
N VAL A 254 -17.81 12.97 7.88
CA VAL A 254 -17.59 14.26 8.51
C VAL A 254 -17.86 15.37 7.52
N LYS A 255 -18.52 16.43 8.02
CA LYS A 255 -18.75 17.67 7.29
C LYS A 255 -18.36 18.84 8.19
N GLY A 256 -17.69 19.84 7.64
CA GLY A 256 -17.26 21.00 8.40
C GLY A 256 -16.52 22.02 7.55
N LYS A 257 -16.00 23.04 8.21
CA LYS A 257 -15.19 24.09 7.59
C LYS A 257 -13.72 23.91 7.90
N ILE A 258 -12.88 24.13 6.90
CA ILE A 258 -11.43 24.13 7.09
C ILE A 258 -11.03 25.38 7.86
N SER A 259 -10.18 25.19 8.88
CA SER A 259 -9.61 26.23 9.72
C SER A 259 -8.15 25.91 9.96
N ASN A 260 -7.27 26.87 9.75
CA ASN A 260 -5.83 26.66 9.98
C ASN A 260 -5.50 26.91 11.45
N ARG A 261 -4.97 25.90 12.14
CA ARG A 261 -4.61 25.98 13.56
C ARG A 261 -3.18 25.56 13.82
N TYR A 262 -2.51 26.29 14.72
CA TYR A 262 -1.19 25.92 15.19
C TYR A 262 -1.28 24.75 16.18
N HIS A 263 -0.56 23.67 15.87
CA HIS A 263 -0.47 22.48 16.69
C HIS A 263 0.92 22.41 17.35
N LYS A 264 0.94 22.54 18.68
CA LYS A 264 2.18 22.56 19.47
C LYS A 264 2.98 21.25 19.34
N GLU A 265 2.29 20.13 19.30
CA GLU A 265 2.86 18.80 19.26
C GLU A 265 3.63 18.55 17.96
N LEU A 266 3.14 19.11 16.86
CA LEU A 266 3.76 19.00 15.54
C LEU A 266 4.57 20.25 15.17
N ASN A 267 4.52 21.28 16.01
CA ASN A 267 5.21 22.59 15.82
C ASN A 267 4.94 23.21 14.43
N GLN A 268 3.68 23.10 13.97
CA GLN A 268 3.26 23.61 12.65
C GLN A 268 1.77 24.02 12.63
N VAL A 269 1.42 24.84 11.65
CA VAL A 269 0.02 25.16 11.34
C VAL A 269 -0.52 24.04 10.44
N LEU A 270 -1.64 23.43 10.83
CA LEU A 270 -2.30 22.38 10.07
C LEU A 270 -3.71 22.80 9.67
N PRO A 271 -4.17 22.39 8.47
CA PRO A 271 -5.59 22.43 8.15
C PRO A 271 -6.35 21.47 9.08
N THR A 272 -7.32 22.02 9.78
CA THR A 272 -8.14 21.34 10.77
C THR A 272 -9.60 21.52 10.36
N LEU A 273 -10.43 20.51 10.57
CA LEU A 273 -11.85 20.57 10.23
C LEU A 273 -12.67 20.97 11.47
N GLU A 274 -13.30 22.14 11.43
CA GLU A 274 -14.33 22.54 12.41
C GLU A 274 -15.64 21.85 12.06
N ILE A 275 -16.02 20.88 12.90
CA ILE A 275 -17.13 19.96 12.62
C ILE A 275 -18.48 20.66 12.68
N GLN A 276 -19.28 20.45 11.66
CA GLN A 276 -20.71 20.75 11.60
C GLN A 276 -21.56 19.48 11.71
N SER A 277 -21.07 18.36 11.14
CA SER A 277 -21.71 17.06 11.21
C SER A 277 -20.65 15.95 11.34
N PHE A 278 -20.90 14.98 12.24
CA PHE A 278 -20.01 13.87 12.54
C PHE A 278 -20.85 12.61 12.78
N VAL A 279 -21.03 11.81 11.75
CA VAL A 279 -21.98 10.71 11.74
C VAL A 279 -21.26 9.38 11.48
N LYS A 280 -21.53 8.39 12.34
CA LYS A 280 -21.06 7.03 12.14
C LYS A 280 -21.68 6.42 10.88
N VAL A 281 -20.87 5.78 10.07
CA VAL A 281 -21.27 5.06 8.86
C VAL A 281 -20.68 3.65 8.87
N ASP A 282 -21.18 2.79 8.00
CA ASP A 282 -20.58 1.47 7.81
C ASP A 282 -19.23 1.59 7.10
N LYS A 283 -18.34 0.64 7.41
CA LYS A 283 -17.06 0.53 6.72
C LYS A 283 -17.32 0.28 5.22
N PRO A 284 -16.74 1.08 4.32
CA PRO A 284 -16.87 0.82 2.89
C PRO A 284 -16.25 -0.52 2.50
N GLU A 285 -16.76 -1.14 1.43
CA GLU A 285 -16.23 -2.40 0.90
C GLU A 285 -14.75 -2.26 0.55
N ASN A 286 -14.38 -1.14 -0.07
CA ASN A 286 -12.99 -0.76 -0.26
C ASN A 286 -12.58 0.34 0.71
N PRO A 287 -11.79 0.02 1.75
CA PRO A 287 -11.39 1.01 2.76
C PRO A 287 -10.27 1.94 2.27
N TYR A 288 -9.68 1.71 1.10
CA TYR A 288 -8.57 2.45 0.54
C TYR A 288 -9.01 3.46 -0.51
N VAL A 289 -8.18 4.48 -0.70
CA VAL A 289 -8.26 5.41 -1.82
C VAL A 289 -6.96 5.32 -2.64
N TYR A 290 -7.04 5.66 -3.92
CA TYR A 290 -5.93 5.45 -4.84
C TYR A 290 -5.56 6.74 -5.54
N LYS A 291 -4.25 6.91 -5.83
CA LYS A 291 -3.80 7.99 -6.71
C LYS A 291 -4.20 7.65 -8.14
N GLU A 292 -4.96 8.53 -8.76
CA GLU A 292 -5.18 8.51 -10.21
C GLU A 292 -4.01 9.20 -10.93
N PHE A 293 -3.61 8.66 -12.09
CA PHE A 293 -2.49 9.14 -12.89
C PHE A 293 -2.96 9.58 -14.29
#